data_f4ff505b76584055b89337fdd9136a8c
#
_entry.id   f4ff505b76584055b89337fdd9136a8c
#
_cell.length_a   1.000
_cell.length_b   1.000
_cell.length_c   1.000
_cell.angle_alpha   90.00
_cell.angle_beta   90.00
_cell.angle_gamma   90.00
#
_symmetry.space_group_name_H-M   'P 1'
#
loop_
_entity.id
_entity.type
_entity.pdbx_description
1 polymer ?
#
loop_
_entity_poly.entity_id
_entity_poly.type
_entity_poly.pdbx_seq_one_letter_code
_entity_poly.pdbx_strand_id
1 'polypeptide(L)'
;LNHDGVHDGHNVQTTPSTTLTTLRLANGETMPTLAEYLEAAKKTRVHLVLELKPHATPEAETAAAEAAVKMVNDNRLAKRVTYITFSRHAMEELIRLAPKNDVLYLGGDISPEELEAMGAAGGDYNHGVYLRNPSWLPYMKEHKMVSNVWTVNHPVDMIWAIEQQIDFLTTDRPDLFLELVR
;
A
#
# COMPACT_ATOMS: atom_id res chain seq x y z
N LEU A 1 13.24 -4.89 -0.60
CA LEU A 1 12.15 -3.96 -0.27
C LEU A 1 12.69 -2.77 0.50
N ASN A 2 12.29 -1.58 0.14
CA ASN A 2 12.59 -0.35 0.86
C ASN A 2 11.40 0.61 0.72
N HIS A 3 11.13 1.41 1.76
CA HIS A 3 10.08 2.44 1.68
C HIS A 3 10.55 3.63 0.85
N ASP A 4 11.77 4.10 1.07
CA ASP A 4 12.30 5.30 0.43
C ASP A 4 13.00 4.97 -0.88
N GLY A 5 13.03 5.93 -1.83
CA GLY A 5 13.69 5.76 -3.12
C GLY A 5 15.22 5.68 -3.03
N VAL A 6 15.80 6.04 -1.89
CA VAL A 6 17.25 6.02 -1.62
C VAL A 6 17.51 5.38 -0.26
N HIS A 7 18.52 4.52 -0.18
CA HIS A 7 19.03 3.93 1.06
C HIS A 7 20.55 3.91 1.04
N ASP A 8 21.20 4.45 2.08
CA ASP A 8 22.66 4.59 2.19
C ASP A 8 23.32 5.16 0.92
N GLY A 9 22.70 6.20 0.33
CA GLY A 9 23.18 6.85 -0.89
C GLY A 9 22.92 6.09 -2.19
N HIS A 10 22.33 4.89 -2.14
CA HIS A 10 21.97 4.09 -3.30
C HIS A 10 20.52 4.34 -3.72
N ASN A 11 20.30 4.67 -4.98
CA ASN A 11 18.94 4.74 -5.55
C ASN A 11 18.41 3.32 -5.75
N VAL A 12 17.28 3.01 -5.12
CA VAL A 12 16.73 1.63 -5.07
C VAL A 12 16.32 1.12 -6.45
N GLN A 13 15.85 2.00 -7.34
CA GLN A 13 15.39 1.59 -8.68
C GLN A 13 16.53 1.34 -9.67
N THR A 14 17.70 1.96 -9.46
CA THR A 14 18.83 1.88 -10.42
C THR A 14 20.03 1.11 -9.90
N THR A 15 20.08 0.82 -8.60
CA THR A 15 21.17 0.03 -8.01
C THR A 15 20.88 -1.47 -8.17
N PRO A 16 21.87 -2.28 -8.59
CA PRO A 16 21.69 -3.73 -8.69
C PRO A 16 21.23 -4.37 -7.37
N SER A 17 20.30 -5.30 -7.45
CA SER A 17 19.74 -5.99 -6.27
C SER A 17 20.82 -6.68 -5.44
N THR A 18 21.88 -7.21 -6.09
CA THR A 18 23.05 -7.80 -5.42
C THR A 18 23.78 -6.82 -4.50
N THR A 19 23.76 -5.53 -4.80
CA THR A 19 24.29 -4.49 -3.91
C THR A 19 23.25 -4.14 -2.83
N LEU A 20 21.99 -3.89 -3.21
CA LEU A 20 20.95 -3.49 -2.26
C LEU A 20 20.76 -4.52 -1.13
N THR A 21 20.80 -5.81 -1.44
CA THR A 21 20.62 -6.87 -0.45
C THR A 21 21.80 -7.05 0.52
N THR A 22 22.91 -6.34 0.32
CA THR A 22 24.02 -6.29 1.29
C THR A 22 23.90 -5.11 2.27
N LEU A 23 23.03 -4.13 1.97
CA LEU A 23 22.85 -2.94 2.81
C LEU A 23 22.11 -3.32 4.10
N ARG A 24 22.47 -2.60 5.18
CA ARG A 24 21.88 -2.81 6.50
C ARG A 24 20.73 -1.82 6.74
N LEU A 25 19.66 -2.33 7.31
CA LEU A 25 18.58 -1.54 7.85
C LEU A 25 18.94 -1.03 9.26
N ALA A 26 18.18 -0.06 9.78
CA ALA A 26 18.43 0.53 11.11
C ALA A 26 18.40 -0.50 12.25
N ASN A 27 17.70 -1.61 12.09
CA ASN A 27 17.66 -2.71 13.06
C ASN A 27 18.82 -3.73 12.90
N GLY A 28 19.77 -3.49 11.97
CA GLY A 28 20.92 -4.35 11.72
C GLY A 28 20.67 -5.51 10.74
N GLU A 29 19.44 -5.75 10.33
CA GLU A 29 19.10 -6.75 9.32
C GLU A 29 19.51 -6.27 7.92
N THR A 30 19.67 -7.21 6.97
CA THR A 30 19.87 -6.85 5.56
C THR A 30 18.55 -6.48 4.89
N MET A 31 18.63 -5.64 3.85
CA MET A 31 17.44 -5.27 3.06
C MET A 31 16.86 -6.53 2.39
N PRO A 32 15.63 -6.95 2.73
CA PRO A 32 15.05 -8.16 2.16
C PRO A 32 14.58 -7.94 0.73
N THR A 33 14.61 -8.99 -0.06
CA THR A 33 13.88 -9.06 -1.33
C THR A 33 12.39 -9.25 -1.09
N LEU A 34 11.56 -9.00 -2.13
CA LEU A 34 10.13 -9.31 -2.05
C LEU A 34 9.91 -10.82 -1.84
N ALA A 35 10.72 -11.67 -2.47
CA ALA A 35 10.62 -13.12 -2.32
C ALA A 35 10.82 -13.57 -0.86
N GLU A 36 11.85 -13.07 -0.20
CA GLU A 36 12.12 -13.37 1.22
C GLU A 36 11.01 -12.87 2.14
N TYR A 37 10.48 -11.68 1.85
CA TYR A 37 9.37 -11.11 2.62
C TYR A 37 8.09 -11.95 2.47
N LEU A 38 7.74 -12.36 1.25
CA LEU A 38 6.57 -13.20 1.00
C LEU A 38 6.73 -14.60 1.63
N GLU A 39 7.95 -15.17 1.61
CA GLU A 39 8.22 -16.45 2.28
C GLU A 39 8.04 -16.35 3.81
N ALA A 40 8.47 -15.24 4.41
CA ALA A 40 8.23 -14.97 5.82
C ALA A 40 6.73 -14.79 6.12
N ALA A 41 6.00 -14.08 5.25
CA ALA A 41 4.58 -13.84 5.39
C ALA A 41 3.72 -15.11 5.36
N LYS A 42 4.16 -16.17 4.65
CA LYS A 42 3.47 -17.48 4.66
C LYS A 42 3.35 -18.08 6.07
N LYS A 43 4.29 -17.78 6.95
CA LYS A 43 4.35 -18.29 8.32
C LYS A 43 3.38 -17.55 9.26
N THR A 44 2.72 -16.53 8.77
CA THR A 44 1.79 -15.69 9.52
C THR A 44 0.38 -15.77 8.93
N ARG A 45 -0.60 -15.13 9.59
CA ARG A 45 -1.96 -14.96 9.06
C ARG A 45 -2.27 -13.50 8.71
N VAL A 46 -1.28 -12.62 8.73
CA VAL A 46 -1.47 -11.20 8.48
C VAL A 46 -1.93 -10.95 7.04
N HIS A 47 -2.77 -9.96 6.85
CA HIS A 47 -3.05 -9.40 5.54
C HIS A 47 -1.89 -8.48 5.14
N LEU A 48 -1.50 -8.51 3.88
CA LEU A 48 -0.38 -7.73 3.36
C LEU A 48 -0.91 -6.54 2.57
N VAL A 49 -0.41 -5.36 2.87
CA VAL A 49 -0.58 -4.17 2.04
C VAL A 49 0.73 -3.94 1.31
N LEU A 50 0.74 -4.17 0.00
CA LEU A 50 1.94 -4.13 -0.84
C LEU A 50 1.95 -2.87 -1.71
N GLU A 51 2.84 -1.93 -1.39
CA GLU A 51 3.00 -0.71 -2.16
C GLU A 51 3.92 -0.94 -3.36
N LEU A 52 3.42 -0.61 -4.56
CA LEU A 52 4.23 -0.43 -5.75
C LEU A 52 4.55 1.06 -5.90
N LYS A 53 5.79 1.43 -5.62
CA LYS A 53 6.27 2.81 -5.78
C LYS A 53 6.28 3.21 -7.25
N PRO A 54 6.01 4.48 -7.58
CA PRO A 54 6.16 4.98 -8.95
C PRO A 54 7.58 4.75 -9.48
N HIS A 55 7.69 4.36 -10.74
CA HIS A 55 8.97 4.18 -11.44
C HIS A 55 9.17 5.29 -12.48
N ALA A 56 10.38 5.35 -13.04
CA ALA A 56 10.77 6.41 -13.97
C ALA A 56 9.99 6.39 -15.29
N THR A 57 9.48 5.23 -15.71
CA THR A 57 8.69 5.08 -16.95
C THR A 57 7.50 4.15 -16.75
N PRO A 58 6.43 4.30 -17.54
CA PRO A 58 5.29 3.39 -17.53
C PRO A 58 5.68 1.92 -17.78
N GLU A 59 6.64 1.66 -18.67
CA GLU A 59 7.12 0.31 -18.97
C GLU A 59 7.79 -0.32 -17.74
N ALA A 60 8.54 0.46 -16.97
CA ALA A 60 9.16 -0.01 -15.73
C ALA A 60 8.11 -0.29 -14.64
N GLU A 61 7.04 0.52 -14.56
CA GLU A 61 5.91 0.30 -13.65
C GLU A 61 5.16 -0.98 -14.04
N THR A 62 4.86 -1.17 -15.33
CA THR A 62 4.22 -2.40 -15.84
C THR A 62 5.06 -3.63 -15.49
N ALA A 63 6.37 -3.61 -15.77
CA ALA A 63 7.27 -4.73 -15.45
C ALA A 63 7.33 -5.02 -13.95
N ALA A 64 7.34 -3.98 -13.12
CA ALA A 64 7.34 -4.13 -11.67
C ALA A 64 5.99 -4.68 -11.14
N ALA A 65 4.86 -4.24 -11.70
CA ALA A 65 3.54 -4.77 -11.38
C ALA A 65 3.42 -6.25 -11.76
N GLU A 66 3.84 -6.63 -12.97
CA GLU A 66 3.86 -8.02 -13.43
C GLU A 66 4.71 -8.92 -12.52
N ALA A 67 5.92 -8.47 -12.17
CA ALA A 67 6.81 -9.20 -11.29
C ALA A 67 6.21 -9.36 -9.88
N ALA A 68 5.64 -8.29 -9.29
CA ALA A 68 5.04 -8.32 -7.97
C ALA A 68 3.82 -9.26 -7.92
N VAL A 69 2.89 -9.13 -8.88
CA VAL A 69 1.69 -9.97 -8.94
C VAL A 69 2.06 -11.43 -9.18
N LYS A 70 3.03 -11.71 -10.07
CA LYS A 70 3.52 -13.07 -10.29
C LYS A 70 4.09 -13.67 -9.01
N MET A 71 4.95 -12.94 -8.29
CA MET A 71 5.56 -13.43 -7.05
C MET A 71 4.53 -13.70 -5.97
N VAL A 72 3.52 -12.84 -5.82
CA VAL A 72 2.40 -13.04 -4.88
C VAL A 72 1.62 -14.30 -5.23
N ASN A 73 1.31 -14.52 -6.51
CA ASN A 73 0.59 -15.71 -6.99
C ASN A 73 1.41 -16.99 -6.80
N ASP A 74 2.68 -17.01 -7.17
CA ASP A 74 3.59 -18.15 -6.99
C ASP A 74 3.70 -18.55 -5.52
N ASN A 75 3.61 -17.59 -4.61
CA ASN A 75 3.61 -17.80 -3.17
C ASN A 75 2.22 -18.15 -2.59
N ARG A 76 1.16 -18.18 -3.41
CA ARG A 76 -0.23 -18.48 -3.01
C ARG A 76 -0.79 -17.49 -1.99
N LEU A 77 -0.33 -16.24 -2.02
CA LEU A 77 -0.72 -15.18 -1.09
C LEU A 77 -1.77 -14.21 -1.66
N ALA A 78 -2.23 -14.40 -2.92
CA ALA A 78 -3.15 -13.48 -3.59
C ALA A 78 -4.37 -13.10 -2.74
N LYS A 79 -4.99 -14.04 -2.03
CA LYS A 79 -6.16 -13.76 -1.17
C LYS A 79 -5.86 -12.92 0.09
N ARG A 80 -4.61 -12.59 0.31
CA ARG A 80 -4.14 -11.89 1.52
C ARG A 80 -3.33 -10.62 1.18
N VAL A 81 -3.47 -10.11 -0.05
CA VAL A 81 -2.73 -8.94 -0.51
C VAL A 81 -3.71 -7.90 -1.03
N THR A 82 -3.58 -6.67 -0.54
CA THR A 82 -4.08 -5.45 -1.14
C THR A 82 -2.89 -4.71 -1.74
N TYR A 83 -3.03 -4.22 -2.96
CA TYR A 83 -2.01 -3.41 -3.62
C TYR A 83 -2.33 -1.93 -3.43
N ILE A 84 -1.29 -1.12 -3.21
CA ILE A 84 -1.42 0.33 -3.10
C ILE A 84 -0.36 1.01 -3.97
N THR A 85 -0.66 2.18 -4.52
CA THR A 85 0.28 2.94 -5.35
C THR A 85 -0.10 4.40 -5.49
N PHE A 86 0.91 5.28 -5.69
CA PHE A 86 0.75 6.67 -6.06
C PHE A 86 0.65 6.89 -7.58
N SER A 87 0.98 5.88 -8.39
CA SER A 87 0.93 5.98 -9.85
C SER A 87 -0.42 5.53 -10.40
N ARG A 88 -1.06 6.37 -11.22
CA ARG A 88 -2.29 6.01 -11.95
C ARG A 88 -2.04 4.84 -12.90
N HIS A 89 -0.92 4.88 -13.64
CA HIS A 89 -0.56 3.81 -14.56
C HIS A 89 -0.34 2.48 -13.83
N ALA A 90 0.41 2.50 -12.72
CA ALA A 90 0.62 1.30 -11.92
C ALA A 90 -0.69 0.77 -11.31
N MET A 91 -1.63 1.65 -10.91
CA MET A 91 -2.95 1.26 -10.44
C MET A 91 -3.73 0.51 -11.53
N GLU A 92 -3.81 1.06 -12.75
CA GLU A 92 -4.48 0.44 -13.89
C GLU A 92 -3.87 -0.93 -14.23
N GLU A 93 -2.55 -1.05 -14.24
CA GLU A 93 -1.84 -2.30 -14.47
C GLU A 93 -2.11 -3.32 -13.35
N LEU A 94 -2.09 -2.92 -12.09
CA LEU A 94 -2.42 -3.82 -10.98
C LEU A 94 -3.87 -4.31 -11.03
N ILE A 95 -4.84 -3.44 -11.38
CA ILE A 95 -6.25 -3.83 -11.59
C ILE A 95 -6.35 -4.87 -12.71
N ARG A 96 -5.65 -4.64 -13.82
CA ARG A 96 -5.64 -5.56 -14.98
C ARG A 96 -5.01 -6.92 -14.63
N LEU A 97 -3.89 -6.91 -13.90
CA LEU A 97 -3.10 -8.12 -13.60
C LEU A 97 -3.66 -8.92 -12.42
N ALA A 98 -4.29 -8.26 -11.47
CA ALA A 98 -4.80 -8.86 -10.25
C ALA A 98 -6.28 -8.52 -9.99
N PRO A 99 -7.22 -8.87 -10.93
CA PRO A 99 -8.61 -8.41 -10.90
C PRO A 99 -9.45 -8.96 -9.73
N LYS A 100 -8.87 -9.77 -8.87
CA LYS A 100 -9.51 -10.31 -7.65
C LYS A 100 -8.94 -9.72 -6.37
N ASN A 101 -7.97 -8.81 -6.49
CA ASN A 101 -7.35 -8.13 -5.36
C ASN A 101 -7.86 -6.70 -5.27
N ASP A 102 -7.95 -6.19 -4.07
CA ASP A 102 -8.16 -4.78 -3.86
C ASP A 102 -6.91 -4.01 -4.30
N VAL A 103 -7.12 -2.99 -5.12
CA VAL A 103 -6.11 -2.02 -5.54
C VAL A 103 -6.58 -0.65 -5.09
N LEU A 104 -5.79 0.03 -4.23
CA LEU A 104 -6.12 1.34 -3.69
C LEU A 104 -5.15 2.39 -4.21
N TYR A 105 -5.66 3.59 -4.46
CA TYR A 105 -4.86 4.72 -4.91
C TYR A 105 -4.43 5.61 -3.72
N LEU A 106 -3.17 6.07 -3.75
CA LEU A 106 -2.55 6.82 -2.64
C LEU A 106 -2.53 8.35 -2.87
N GLY A 107 -2.68 8.83 -4.11
CA GLY A 107 -2.35 10.22 -4.49
C GLY A 107 -3.24 11.29 -3.87
N GLY A 108 -4.50 10.98 -3.56
CA GLY A 108 -5.43 11.93 -2.94
C GLY A 108 -5.98 13.01 -3.87
N ASP A 109 -5.73 12.90 -5.16
CA ASP A 109 -6.12 13.83 -6.22
C ASP A 109 -7.20 13.28 -7.16
N ILE A 110 -7.69 12.04 -6.89
CA ILE A 110 -8.79 11.39 -7.61
C ILE A 110 -9.95 11.20 -6.63
N SER A 111 -11.16 11.59 -7.03
CA SER A 111 -12.34 11.38 -6.20
C SER A 111 -12.74 9.89 -6.14
N PRO A 112 -13.49 9.46 -5.12
CA PRO A 112 -14.00 8.09 -5.04
C PRO A 112 -14.85 7.69 -6.25
N GLU A 113 -15.63 8.60 -6.81
CA GLU A 113 -16.46 8.38 -8.01
C GLU A 113 -15.58 8.07 -9.22
N GLU A 114 -14.46 8.80 -9.37
CA GLU A 114 -13.50 8.56 -10.45
C GLU A 114 -12.73 7.25 -10.23
N LEU A 115 -12.33 6.94 -8.98
CA LEU A 115 -11.69 5.68 -8.64
C LEU A 115 -12.58 4.47 -8.96
N GLU A 116 -13.86 4.55 -8.62
CA GLU A 116 -14.84 3.51 -8.95
C GLU A 116 -14.96 3.32 -10.46
N ALA A 117 -15.05 4.42 -11.21
CA ALA A 117 -15.11 4.38 -12.68
C ALA A 117 -13.84 3.78 -13.31
N MET A 118 -12.68 3.92 -12.67
CA MET A 118 -11.41 3.30 -13.08
C MET A 118 -11.29 1.83 -12.64
N GLY A 119 -12.22 1.34 -11.81
CA GLY A 119 -12.21 -0.04 -11.31
C GLY A 119 -11.30 -0.26 -10.09
N ALA A 120 -10.83 0.80 -9.44
CA ALA A 120 -10.11 0.70 -8.19
C ALA A 120 -11.05 0.26 -7.06
N ALA A 121 -10.53 -0.53 -6.12
CA ALA A 121 -11.31 -0.99 -4.97
C ALA A 121 -11.56 0.14 -3.95
N GLY A 122 -10.76 1.22 -3.97
CA GLY A 122 -10.93 2.35 -3.07
C GLY A 122 -9.73 3.29 -3.02
N GLY A 123 -9.67 4.10 -1.97
CA GLY A 123 -8.63 5.07 -1.73
C GLY A 123 -7.88 4.80 -0.41
N ASP A 124 -6.57 4.97 -0.47
CA ASP A 124 -5.68 4.96 0.68
C ASP A 124 -5.04 6.34 0.80
N TYR A 125 -5.72 7.25 1.50
CA TYR A 125 -5.38 8.66 1.42
C TYR A 125 -4.81 9.21 2.73
N ASN A 126 -3.97 10.24 2.59
CA ASN A 126 -3.54 11.02 3.73
C ASN A 126 -4.75 11.59 4.48
N HIS A 127 -4.70 11.57 5.82
CA HIS A 127 -5.75 12.08 6.70
C HIS A 127 -6.29 13.46 6.27
N GLY A 128 -5.40 14.40 5.92
CA GLY A 128 -5.79 15.74 5.47
C GLY A 128 -6.60 15.76 4.17
N VAL A 129 -6.50 14.72 3.32
CA VAL A 129 -7.32 14.61 2.09
C VAL A 129 -8.76 14.36 2.48
N TYR A 130 -9.03 13.43 3.36
CA TYR A 130 -10.39 13.16 3.84
C TYR A 130 -11.00 14.34 4.60
N LEU A 131 -10.21 15.05 5.40
CA LEU A 131 -10.71 16.26 6.08
C LEU A 131 -11.11 17.37 5.12
N ARG A 132 -10.42 17.53 3.99
CA ARG A 132 -10.77 18.51 2.95
C ARG A 132 -11.94 18.07 2.07
N ASN A 133 -12.23 16.77 2.03
CA ASN A 133 -13.27 16.17 1.19
C ASN A 133 -14.23 15.32 2.03
N PRO A 134 -15.05 15.94 2.89
CA PRO A 134 -15.85 15.22 3.88
C PRO A 134 -16.93 14.31 3.29
N SER A 135 -17.28 14.46 2.01
CA SER A 135 -18.21 13.58 1.30
C SER A 135 -17.59 12.26 0.82
N TRP A 136 -16.25 12.15 0.78
CA TRP A 136 -15.58 11.01 0.16
C TRP A 136 -15.76 9.72 0.96
N LEU A 137 -15.57 9.74 2.28
CA LEU A 137 -15.80 8.57 3.13
C LEU A 137 -17.27 8.09 3.11
N PRO A 138 -18.29 8.97 3.22
CA PRO A 138 -19.68 8.57 3.01
C PRO A 138 -19.93 7.91 1.66
N TYR A 139 -19.40 8.48 0.57
CA TYR A 139 -19.53 7.89 -0.77
C TYR A 139 -18.89 6.50 -0.82
N MET A 140 -17.63 6.36 -0.39
CA MET A 140 -16.92 5.06 -0.37
C MET A 140 -17.70 4.02 0.42
N LYS A 141 -18.27 4.39 1.55
CA LYS A 141 -19.09 3.49 2.38
C LYS A 141 -20.38 3.05 1.66
N GLU A 142 -21.11 3.98 1.03
CA GLU A 142 -22.33 3.69 0.27
C GLU A 142 -22.06 2.73 -0.89
N HIS A 143 -20.93 2.93 -1.59
CA HIS A 143 -20.51 2.13 -2.74
C HIS A 143 -19.67 0.90 -2.37
N LYS A 144 -19.47 0.63 -1.08
CA LYS A 144 -18.68 -0.51 -0.57
C LYS A 144 -17.23 -0.51 -1.07
N MET A 145 -16.69 0.67 -1.27
CA MET A 145 -15.29 0.87 -1.57
C MET A 145 -14.44 0.78 -0.31
N VAL A 146 -13.22 0.30 -0.45
CA VAL A 146 -12.28 0.18 0.66
C VAL A 146 -11.65 1.54 0.98
N SER A 147 -11.66 1.91 2.25
CA SER A 147 -11.01 3.11 2.77
C SER A 147 -9.79 2.77 3.62
N ASN A 148 -8.67 3.44 3.37
CA ASN A 148 -7.49 3.43 4.23
C ASN A 148 -7.04 4.87 4.49
N VAL A 149 -6.38 5.10 5.61
CA VAL A 149 -5.82 6.41 5.98
C VAL A 149 -4.39 6.27 6.48
N TRP A 150 -3.48 7.18 6.03
CA TRP A 150 -2.06 7.20 6.41
C TRP A 150 -1.53 8.62 6.68
N THR A 151 -0.42 8.79 7.38
CA THR A 151 0.06 7.95 8.47
C THR A 151 -0.48 8.54 9.76
N VAL A 152 -1.26 7.78 10.51
CA VAL A 152 -2.03 8.26 11.65
C VAL A 152 -1.34 7.81 12.94
N ASN A 153 -0.63 8.74 13.61
CA ASN A 153 0.19 8.45 14.79
C ASN A 153 -0.34 9.09 16.08
N HIS A 154 -1.29 10.02 15.98
CA HIS A 154 -1.87 10.70 17.15
C HIS A 154 -3.19 10.07 17.58
N PRO A 155 -3.44 9.89 18.90
CA PRO A 155 -4.67 9.28 19.41
C PRO A 155 -5.95 9.94 18.91
N VAL A 156 -5.97 11.27 18.80
CA VAL A 156 -7.13 12.03 18.35
C VAL A 156 -7.50 11.65 16.90
N ASP A 157 -6.49 11.55 16.03
CA ASP A 157 -6.71 11.18 14.63
C ASP A 157 -7.06 9.69 14.47
N MET A 158 -6.53 8.82 15.36
CA MET A 158 -6.93 7.41 15.44
C MET A 158 -8.40 7.26 15.84
N ILE A 159 -8.84 8.02 16.86
CA ILE A 159 -10.25 8.04 17.29
C ILE A 159 -11.14 8.54 16.15
N TRP A 160 -10.74 9.63 15.47
CA TRP A 160 -11.45 10.11 14.30
C TRP A 160 -11.60 9.00 13.22
N ALA A 161 -10.55 8.28 12.90
CA ALA A 161 -10.60 7.20 11.91
C ALA A 161 -11.56 6.08 12.31
N ILE A 162 -11.59 5.72 13.61
CA ILE A 162 -12.53 4.75 14.17
C ILE A 162 -13.97 5.26 14.04
N GLU A 163 -14.23 6.52 14.40
CA GLU A 163 -15.56 7.15 14.30
C GLU A 163 -16.06 7.24 12.85
N GLN A 164 -15.16 7.47 11.88
CA GLN A 164 -15.46 7.44 10.45
C GLN A 164 -15.66 6.01 9.92
N GLN A 165 -15.36 4.99 10.70
CA GLN A 165 -15.45 3.58 10.31
C GLN A 165 -14.57 3.26 9.09
N ILE A 166 -13.36 3.82 9.05
CA ILE A 166 -12.35 3.53 8.01
C ILE A 166 -11.91 2.08 8.14
N ASP A 167 -11.80 1.37 7.01
CA ASP A 167 -11.53 -0.08 6.99
C ASP A 167 -10.10 -0.41 7.44
N PHE A 168 -9.12 0.42 7.06
CA PHE A 168 -7.71 0.25 7.41
C PHE A 168 -7.11 1.56 7.92
N LEU A 169 -6.19 1.45 8.87
CA LEU A 169 -5.42 2.58 9.39
C LEU A 169 -3.93 2.21 9.38
N THR A 170 -3.14 3.00 8.65
CA THR A 170 -1.67 2.89 8.63
C THR A 170 -1.05 3.76 9.71
N THR A 171 -0.25 3.15 10.60
CA THR A 171 0.38 3.83 11.73
C THR A 171 1.75 3.25 12.05
N ASP A 172 2.66 4.09 12.56
CA ASP A 172 3.93 3.67 13.18
C ASP A 172 3.73 3.23 14.65
N ARG A 173 2.50 3.41 15.18
CA ARG A 173 2.15 3.15 16.59
C ARG A 173 1.00 2.15 16.72
N PRO A 174 1.16 0.92 16.19
CA PRO A 174 0.11 -0.12 16.31
C PRO A 174 -0.17 -0.51 17.76
N ASP A 175 0.81 -0.39 18.66
CA ASP A 175 0.64 -0.54 20.10
C ASP A 175 -0.44 0.40 20.65
N LEU A 176 -0.35 1.69 20.33
CA LEU A 176 -1.29 2.70 20.76
C LEU A 176 -2.68 2.50 20.18
N PHE A 177 -2.77 2.17 18.88
CA PHE A 177 -4.05 1.91 18.22
C PHE A 177 -4.79 0.72 18.86
N LEU A 178 -4.05 -0.36 19.18
CA LEU A 178 -4.64 -1.54 19.82
C LEU A 178 -5.17 -1.26 21.24
N GLU A 179 -4.65 -0.24 21.94
CA GLU A 179 -5.20 0.19 23.23
C GLU A 179 -6.54 0.94 23.07
N LEU A 180 -6.71 1.68 21.98
CA LEU A 180 -7.94 2.45 21.71
C LEU A 180 -9.12 1.59 21.24
N VAL A 181 -8.88 0.40 20.67
CA VAL A 181 -9.92 -0.49 20.14
C VAL A 181 -10.26 -1.69 21.05
N ARG A 182 -9.67 -1.72 22.25
CA ARG A 182 -9.98 -2.73 23.29
C ARG A 182 -11.16 -2.30 24.13
#